data_8e4dcfae7120a25526824d6dbbda2fb4
#
_entry.id   8e4dcfae7120a25526824d6dbbda2fb4
#
_cell.length_a   1.000
_cell.length_b   1.000
_cell.length_c   1.000
_cell.angle_alpha   90.00
_cell.angle_beta   90.00
_cell.angle_gamma   90.00
#
_symmetry.space_group_name_H-M   'P 1'
#
loop_
_entity.id
_entity.type
_entity.pdbx_description
1 polymer ?
#
loop_
_entity_poly.entity_id
_entity_poly.type
_entity_poly.pdbx_seq_one_letter_code
_entity_poly.pdbx_strand_id
1 'polypeptide(L)'
;MIGRAGYAVLLLVMTSSASHALDGEQSRGKALLQTLCSRCHAVGQTGTSPHPDAPPFRSFGDDKLYDEDFAQRLQAGLSTIHPDMPTFQFNRADAEAVVNYLKAIQIRPKAK
;
A
#
# COMPACT_ATOMS: atom_id res chain seq x y z
N MET A 1 -20.48 19.54 60.25
CA MET A 1 -21.02 18.85 59.08
C MET A 1 -19.95 18.86 58.02
N ILE A 2 -19.35 17.72 57.75
CA ILE A 2 -18.32 17.59 56.73
C ILE A 2 -19.00 17.07 55.46
N GLY A 3 -19.12 17.97 54.46
CA GLY A 3 -19.67 17.58 53.15
C GLY A 3 -18.70 16.66 52.41
N ARG A 4 -19.12 15.45 52.14
CA ARG A 4 -18.39 14.54 51.28
C ARG A 4 -18.57 14.99 49.84
N ALA A 5 -17.60 15.74 49.34
CA ALA A 5 -17.53 16.00 47.90
C ALA A 5 -17.09 14.71 47.21
N GLY A 6 -18.05 14.07 46.56
CA GLY A 6 -17.76 12.94 45.69
C GLY A 6 -17.09 13.42 44.39
N TYR A 7 -15.81 13.16 44.29
CA TYR A 7 -15.11 13.38 43.00
C TYR A 7 -15.51 12.25 42.05
N ALA A 8 -16.37 12.56 41.10
CA ALA A 8 -16.64 11.68 40.00
C ALA A 8 -15.41 11.72 39.08
N VAL A 9 -14.58 10.70 39.15
CA VAL A 9 -13.48 10.52 38.18
C VAL A 9 -14.10 10.06 36.86
N LEU A 10 -14.20 10.99 35.96
CA LEU A 10 -14.60 10.71 34.57
C LEU A 10 -13.44 10.00 33.88
N LEU A 11 -13.48 8.67 33.81
CA LEU A 11 -12.54 7.87 33.00
C LEU A 11 -12.83 8.14 31.53
N LEU A 12 -12.02 9.01 30.93
CA LEU A 12 -12.03 9.24 29.49
C LEU A 12 -11.38 8.01 28.83
N VAL A 13 -12.20 7.10 28.35
CA VAL A 13 -11.72 5.97 27.55
C VAL A 13 -11.31 6.51 26.20
N MET A 14 -10.02 6.75 26.02
CA MET A 14 -9.43 7.06 24.73
C MET A 14 -9.46 5.80 23.87
N THR A 15 -10.46 5.65 23.00
CA THR A 15 -10.46 4.63 21.99
C THR A 15 -9.43 5.03 20.93
N SER A 16 -8.24 4.49 21.04
CA SER A 16 -7.23 4.62 19.99
C SER A 16 -7.72 3.87 18.76
N SER A 17 -8.22 4.60 17.78
CA SER A 17 -8.43 4.02 16.45
C SER A 17 -7.07 3.65 15.91
N ALA A 18 -6.78 2.33 15.85
CA ALA A 18 -5.58 1.84 15.19
C ALA A 18 -5.71 2.10 13.68
N SER A 19 -5.26 3.27 13.23
CA SER A 19 -5.02 3.48 11.81
C SER A 19 -3.79 2.66 11.43
N HIS A 20 -3.92 1.74 10.44
CA HIS A 20 -2.80 0.98 9.92
C HIS A 20 -1.87 1.93 9.17
N ALA A 21 -0.96 2.59 9.89
CA ALA A 21 0.10 3.36 9.27
C ALA A 21 1.07 2.42 8.55
N LEU A 22 1.56 2.85 7.39
CA LEU A 22 2.61 2.12 6.67
C LEU A 22 3.87 2.09 7.53
N ASP A 23 4.56 0.95 7.56
CA ASP A 23 5.91 0.87 8.14
C ASP A 23 6.95 1.56 7.24
N GLY A 24 8.20 1.62 7.69
CA GLY A 24 9.27 2.29 6.96
C GLY A 24 9.57 1.65 5.60
N GLU A 25 9.49 0.33 5.49
CA GLU A 25 9.69 -0.39 4.23
C GLU A 25 8.55 -0.14 3.26
N GLN A 26 7.31 -0.22 3.72
CA GLN A 26 6.13 0.06 2.90
C GLN A 26 6.12 1.52 2.42
N SER A 27 6.50 2.46 3.27
CA SER A 27 6.62 3.88 2.90
C SER A 27 7.69 4.09 1.82
N ARG A 28 8.79 3.38 1.89
CA ARG A 28 9.83 3.39 0.86
C ARG A 28 9.30 2.82 -0.46
N GLY A 29 8.61 1.70 -0.42
CA GLY A 29 7.96 1.12 -1.60
C GLY A 29 6.98 2.07 -2.25
N LYS A 30 6.15 2.75 -1.45
CA LYS A 30 5.25 3.80 -1.93
C LYS A 30 6.00 4.92 -2.64
N ALA A 31 7.07 5.43 -2.06
CA ALA A 31 7.87 6.51 -2.63
C ALA A 31 8.48 6.12 -3.98
N LEU A 32 8.98 4.90 -4.09
CA LEU A 32 9.51 4.36 -5.35
C LEU A 32 8.44 4.32 -6.44
N LEU A 33 7.27 3.80 -6.13
CA LEU A 33 6.16 3.71 -7.09
C LEU A 33 5.62 5.09 -7.47
N GLN A 34 5.55 6.02 -6.54
CA GLN A 34 5.15 7.40 -6.82
C GLN A 34 6.12 8.07 -7.80
N THR A 35 7.40 7.84 -7.64
CA THR A 35 8.43 8.43 -8.50
C THR A 35 8.43 7.80 -9.89
N LEU A 36 8.27 6.48 -9.98
CA LEU A 36 8.49 5.73 -11.22
C LEU A 36 7.20 5.43 -11.99
N CYS A 37 6.08 5.34 -11.33
CA CYS A 37 4.85 4.77 -11.89
C CYS A 37 3.64 5.70 -11.86
N SER A 38 3.67 6.78 -11.08
CA SER A 38 2.49 7.64 -10.86
C SER A 38 2.06 8.43 -12.09
N ARG A 39 2.91 8.55 -13.08
CA ARG A 39 2.54 9.21 -14.35
C ARG A 39 1.40 8.47 -15.06
N CYS A 40 1.34 7.16 -14.92
CA CYS A 40 0.35 6.31 -15.58
C CYS A 40 -0.60 5.60 -14.62
N HIS A 41 -0.11 5.20 -13.44
CA HIS A 41 -0.87 4.41 -12.48
C HIS A 41 -1.30 5.22 -11.25
N ALA A 42 -2.52 4.97 -10.79
CA ALA A 42 -2.90 5.34 -9.43
C ALA A 42 -2.12 4.45 -8.45
N VAL A 43 -1.30 5.06 -7.61
CA VAL A 43 -0.35 4.37 -6.74
C VAL A 43 -0.93 4.10 -5.35
N GLY A 44 -1.90 4.88 -4.91
CA GLY A 44 -2.44 4.79 -3.56
C GLY A 44 -3.74 4.00 -3.45
N GLN A 45 -4.37 4.12 -2.29
CA GLN A 45 -5.66 3.47 -1.98
C GLN A 45 -6.84 4.10 -2.69
N THR A 46 -6.69 5.30 -3.23
CA THR A 46 -7.73 6.07 -3.90
C THR A 46 -7.20 6.68 -5.20
N GLY A 47 -8.09 7.25 -5.98
CA GLY A 47 -7.74 7.96 -7.19
C GLY A 47 -7.87 7.10 -8.45
N THR A 48 -7.85 7.79 -9.58
CA THR A 48 -7.93 7.18 -10.90
C THR A 48 -6.57 7.22 -11.56
N SER A 49 -6.18 6.13 -12.24
CA SER A 49 -4.96 6.11 -13.02
C SER A 49 -5.01 7.15 -14.14
N PRO A 50 -3.96 7.97 -14.31
CA PRO A 50 -3.91 8.95 -15.40
C PRO A 50 -3.97 8.33 -16.79
N HIS A 51 -3.34 7.17 -16.98
CA HIS A 51 -3.43 6.42 -18.23
C HIS A 51 -4.64 5.48 -18.19
N PRO A 52 -5.51 5.48 -19.22
CA PRO A 52 -6.76 4.71 -19.22
C PRO A 52 -6.55 3.19 -19.15
N ASP A 53 -5.44 2.69 -19.67
CA ASP A 53 -5.14 1.25 -19.69
C ASP A 53 -4.24 0.79 -18.52
N ALA A 54 -3.79 1.72 -17.68
CA ALA A 54 -2.97 1.40 -16.52
C ALA A 54 -3.85 1.06 -15.31
N PRO A 55 -3.86 -0.21 -14.83
CA PRO A 55 -4.67 -0.54 -13.67
C PRO A 55 -4.15 0.16 -12.41
N PRO A 56 -5.04 0.61 -11.52
CA PRO A 56 -4.62 1.09 -10.22
C PRO A 56 -3.97 -0.06 -9.42
N PHE A 57 -2.90 0.24 -8.71
CA PHE A 57 -2.13 -0.80 -8.02
C PHE A 57 -2.92 -1.51 -6.92
N ARG A 58 -3.88 -0.85 -6.30
CA ARG A 58 -4.77 -1.45 -5.29
C ARG A 58 -5.65 -2.59 -5.83
N SER A 59 -5.71 -2.75 -7.15
CA SER A 59 -6.55 -3.75 -7.82
C SER A 59 -5.77 -4.95 -8.36
N PHE A 60 -4.48 -5.09 -8.04
CA PHE A 60 -3.67 -6.20 -8.56
C PHE A 60 -4.11 -7.57 -8.06
N GLY A 61 -4.62 -7.64 -6.83
CA GLY A 61 -5.03 -8.89 -6.20
C GLY A 61 -3.89 -9.60 -5.46
N ASP A 62 -4.27 -10.28 -4.41
CA ASP A 62 -3.31 -10.97 -3.54
C ASP A 62 -2.58 -12.11 -4.28
N ASP A 63 -3.24 -12.84 -5.16
CA ASP A 63 -2.65 -13.96 -5.89
C ASP A 63 -1.37 -13.55 -6.63
N LYS A 64 -1.41 -12.41 -7.30
CA LYS A 64 -0.24 -11.90 -8.02
C LYS A 64 0.88 -11.48 -7.07
N LEU A 65 0.54 -10.87 -5.95
CA LEU A 65 1.51 -10.28 -5.02
C LEU A 65 2.15 -11.32 -4.10
N TYR A 66 1.48 -12.44 -3.85
CA TYR A 66 2.01 -13.55 -3.06
C TYR A 66 2.72 -14.60 -3.93
N ASP A 67 2.75 -14.42 -5.24
CA ASP A 67 3.58 -15.19 -6.14
C ASP A 67 5.05 -14.75 -5.96
N GLU A 68 5.90 -15.68 -5.57
CA GLU A 68 7.34 -15.42 -5.39
C GLU A 68 8.01 -14.89 -6.65
N ASP A 69 7.51 -15.29 -7.81
CA ASP A 69 8.03 -14.86 -9.10
C ASP A 69 7.81 -13.36 -9.35
N PHE A 70 6.83 -12.74 -8.72
CA PHE A 70 6.55 -11.32 -8.93
C PHE A 70 7.72 -10.44 -8.48
N ALA A 71 8.24 -10.69 -7.27
CA ALA A 71 9.41 -9.95 -6.76
C ALA A 71 10.66 -10.20 -7.63
N GLN A 72 10.82 -11.44 -8.12
CA GLN A 72 11.93 -11.78 -9.03
C GLN A 72 11.79 -11.07 -10.37
N ARG A 73 10.58 -10.97 -10.92
CA ARG A 73 10.35 -10.22 -12.17
C ARG A 73 10.65 -8.71 -12.02
N LEU A 74 10.35 -8.13 -10.87
CA LEU A 74 10.73 -6.75 -10.58
C LEU A 74 12.25 -6.55 -10.60
N GLN A 75 13.00 -7.54 -10.14
CA GLN A 75 14.47 -7.51 -10.14
C GLN A 75 15.04 -7.74 -11.53
N ALA A 76 14.45 -8.65 -12.29
CA ALA A 76 14.89 -8.98 -13.65
C ALA A 76 14.50 -7.91 -14.69
N GLY A 77 13.59 -7.05 -14.36
CA GLY A 77 12.98 -6.09 -15.28
C GLY A 77 11.58 -6.56 -15.68
N LEU A 78 10.57 -5.96 -15.05
CA LEU A 78 9.19 -6.27 -15.40
C LEU A 78 8.88 -5.75 -16.79
N SER A 79 8.71 -6.64 -17.75
CA SER A 79 8.23 -6.28 -19.07
C SER A 79 6.76 -6.67 -19.22
N THR A 80 6.00 -5.85 -19.91
CA THR A 80 4.61 -6.07 -20.23
C THR A 80 4.41 -6.03 -21.72
N ILE A 81 3.30 -6.57 -22.19
CA ILE A 81 2.91 -6.48 -23.58
C ILE A 81 2.39 -5.07 -23.96
N HIS A 82 2.20 -4.19 -22.97
CA HIS A 82 1.70 -2.85 -23.23
C HIS A 82 2.83 -1.93 -23.69
N PRO A 83 2.71 -1.34 -24.91
CA PRO A 83 3.82 -0.59 -25.52
C PRO A 83 4.20 0.68 -24.76
N ASP A 84 3.25 1.26 -24.02
CA ASP A 84 3.46 2.52 -23.29
C ASP A 84 4.07 2.33 -21.91
N MET A 85 4.20 1.11 -21.44
CA MET A 85 4.77 0.84 -20.12
C MET A 85 6.28 0.61 -20.23
N PRO A 86 7.11 1.50 -19.69
CA PRO A 86 8.56 1.29 -19.67
C PRO A 86 8.95 0.14 -18.75
N THR A 87 10.13 -0.43 -18.99
CA THR A 87 10.70 -1.49 -18.15
C THR A 87 11.54 -0.86 -17.04
N PHE A 88 11.26 -1.24 -15.81
CA PHE A 88 12.03 -0.84 -14.63
C PHE A 88 12.66 -2.06 -13.99
N GLN A 89 13.91 -1.93 -13.53
CA GLN A 89 14.59 -2.93 -12.73
C GLN A 89 14.78 -2.41 -11.31
N PHE A 90 14.43 -3.24 -10.34
CA PHE A 90 14.63 -2.94 -8.93
C PHE A 90 15.73 -3.84 -8.36
N ASN A 91 16.52 -3.33 -7.44
CA ASN A 91 17.34 -4.19 -6.63
C ASN A 91 16.44 -5.00 -5.68
N ARG A 92 17.00 -6.00 -5.02
CA ARG A 92 16.22 -6.89 -4.14
C ARG A 92 15.48 -6.13 -3.04
N ALA A 93 16.16 -5.22 -2.35
CA ALA A 93 15.56 -4.47 -1.25
C ALA A 93 14.40 -3.58 -1.72
N ASP A 94 14.55 -2.94 -2.87
CA ASP A 94 13.51 -2.10 -3.45
C ASP A 94 12.33 -2.94 -3.97
N ALA A 95 12.58 -4.09 -4.57
CA ALA A 95 11.53 -5.01 -5.00
C ALA A 95 10.70 -5.51 -3.80
N GLU A 96 11.35 -5.89 -2.71
CA GLU A 96 10.68 -6.31 -1.47
C GLU A 96 9.84 -5.17 -0.87
N ALA A 97 10.38 -3.95 -0.83
CA ALA A 97 9.68 -2.78 -0.34
C ALA A 97 8.42 -2.47 -1.17
N VAL A 98 8.55 -2.53 -2.48
CA VAL A 98 7.43 -2.34 -3.43
C VAL A 98 6.34 -3.40 -3.20
N VAL A 99 6.71 -4.67 -3.12
CA VAL A 99 5.75 -5.76 -2.90
C VAL A 99 5.05 -5.61 -1.55
N ASN A 100 5.77 -5.27 -0.49
CA ASN A 100 5.18 -5.07 0.83
C ASN A 100 4.18 -3.90 0.86
N TYR A 101 4.50 -2.82 0.18
CA TYR A 101 3.55 -1.72 0.03
C TYR A 101 2.31 -2.14 -0.77
N LEU A 102 2.50 -2.80 -1.91
CA LEU A 102 1.38 -3.25 -2.75
C LEU A 102 0.44 -4.19 -1.99
N LYS A 103 0.97 -5.11 -1.20
CA LYS A 103 0.16 -5.98 -0.34
C LYS A 103 -0.67 -5.20 0.67
N ALA A 104 -0.13 -4.11 1.21
CA ALA A 104 -0.81 -3.30 2.21
C ALA A 104 -2.03 -2.53 1.66
N ILE A 105 -2.05 -2.21 0.37
CA ILE A 105 -3.08 -1.35 -0.22
C ILE A 105 -4.15 -2.11 -1.01
N GLN A 106 -4.06 -3.43 -1.12
CA GLN A 106 -5.00 -4.18 -1.95
C GLN A 106 -6.44 -4.06 -1.48
N ILE A 107 -7.35 -3.85 -2.43
CA ILE A 107 -8.78 -3.98 -2.19
C ILE A 107 -9.08 -5.48 -2.09
N ARG A 108 -9.54 -5.90 -0.92
CA ARG A 108 -9.94 -7.28 -0.68
C ARG A 108 -11.43 -7.44 -0.83
N PRO A 109 -11.91 -8.49 -1.50
CA PRO A 109 -13.34 -8.79 -1.55
C PRO A 109 -13.87 -8.96 -0.12
N LYS A 110 -15.06 -8.43 0.13
CA LYS A 110 -15.73 -8.68 1.41
C LYS A 110 -15.96 -10.18 1.56
N ALA A 111 -15.62 -10.72 2.73
CA ALA A 111 -15.98 -12.09 3.07
C ALA A 111 -17.51 -12.24 2.99
N LYS A 112 -17.94 -13.26 2.27
CA LYS A 112 -19.36 -13.61 2.19
C LYS A 112 -19.79 -14.39 3.43
#